data_ac122e86c753d5c649d67a57400b6fd8
#
_entry.id   ac122e86c753d5c649d67a57400b6fd8
#
_cell.length_a   1.000
_cell.length_b   1.000
_cell.length_c   1.000
_cell.angle_alpha   90.00
_cell.angle_beta   90.00
_cell.angle_gamma   90.00
#
_symmetry.space_group_name_H-M   'P 1'
#
loop_
_entity.id
_entity.type
_entity.pdbx_description
1 polymer ?
#
loop_
_entity_poly.entity_id
_entity_poly.type
_entity_poly.pdbx_seq_one_letter_code
_entity_poly.pdbx_strand_id
1 'polypeptide(L)'
;MVNLPVIDMVKTGQNIGKLRKQAGLSVRDLQDVFGFATPQAIYKWQQGAALPTIDNLVVLAAVLQVRLDDILVTDTAVQIQISA
;
A
#
# COMPACT_ATOMS: atom_id res chain seq x y z
N MET A 1 11.44 -16.45 -20.96
CA MET A 1 11.35 -16.44 -19.49
C MET A 1 10.64 -15.17 -19.05
N VAL A 2 9.73 -15.28 -18.13
CA VAL A 2 8.95 -14.15 -17.62
C VAL A 2 9.32 -13.90 -16.15
N ASN A 3 9.58 -12.65 -15.83
CA ASN A 3 9.81 -12.21 -14.45
C ASN A 3 8.47 -11.81 -13.84
N LEU A 4 8.05 -12.49 -12.78
CA LEU A 4 6.79 -12.21 -12.11
C LEU A 4 7.04 -11.24 -10.94
N PRO A 5 6.35 -10.09 -10.93
CA PRO A 5 6.45 -9.18 -9.80
C PRO A 5 5.72 -9.76 -8.60
N VAL A 6 6.26 -9.48 -7.43
CA VAL A 6 5.57 -9.69 -6.14
C VAL A 6 5.55 -8.37 -5.39
N ILE A 7 4.54 -8.20 -4.55
CA ILE A 7 4.43 -7.01 -3.71
C ILE A 7 5.41 -7.16 -2.55
N ASP A 8 6.28 -6.16 -2.39
CA ASP A 8 7.10 -6.02 -1.19
C ASP A 8 6.25 -5.36 -0.11
N MET A 9 5.76 -6.14 0.84
CA MET A 9 4.84 -5.65 1.86
C MET A 9 5.47 -4.62 2.78
N VAL A 10 6.72 -4.85 3.17
CA VAL A 10 7.43 -3.94 4.08
C VAL A 10 7.69 -2.60 3.39
N LYS A 11 8.23 -2.61 2.18
CA LYS A 11 8.49 -1.38 1.42
C LYS A 11 7.20 -0.66 1.04
N THR A 12 6.15 -1.39 0.70
CA THR A 12 4.82 -0.78 0.45
C THR A 12 4.31 -0.09 1.70
N GLY A 13 4.43 -0.71 2.86
CA GLY A 13 4.02 -0.12 4.13
C GLY A 13 4.81 1.15 4.46
N GLN A 14 6.11 1.12 4.28
CA GLN A 14 6.97 2.30 4.46
C GLN A 14 6.55 3.42 3.51
N ASN A 15 6.23 3.07 2.27
CA ASN A 15 5.80 4.03 1.27
C ASN A 15 4.44 4.65 1.62
N ILE A 16 3.50 3.89 2.15
CA ILE A 16 2.23 4.42 2.66
C ILE A 16 2.49 5.47 3.74
N GLY A 17 3.34 5.18 4.70
CA GLY A 17 3.70 6.13 5.74
C GLY A 17 4.34 7.40 5.19
N LYS A 18 5.24 7.25 4.23
CA LYS A 18 5.91 8.37 3.56
C LYS A 18 4.90 9.24 2.80
N LEU A 19 4.05 8.65 1.99
CA LEU A 19 3.05 9.37 1.19
C LEU A 19 2.04 10.07 2.09
N ARG A 20 1.64 9.43 3.20
CA ARG A 20 0.77 10.04 4.19
C ARG A 20 1.38 11.31 4.75
N LYS A 21 2.64 11.25 5.17
CA LYS A 21 3.36 12.41 5.73
C LYS A 21 3.52 13.51 4.69
N GLN A 22 3.84 13.15 3.45
CA GLN A 22 3.95 14.11 2.36
C GLN A 22 2.63 14.81 2.07
N ALA A 23 1.51 14.11 2.25
CA ALA A 23 0.18 14.69 2.10
C ALA A 23 -0.25 15.54 3.30
N GLY A 24 0.55 15.60 4.36
CA GLY A 24 0.24 16.34 5.57
C GLY A 24 -0.83 15.69 6.44
N LEU A 25 -1.02 14.37 6.31
CA LEU A 25 -2.07 13.64 7.02
C LEU A 25 -1.49 12.85 8.19
N SER A 26 -2.21 12.89 9.31
CA SER A 26 -1.92 12.02 10.45
C SER A 26 -2.55 10.63 10.25
N VAL A 27 -2.12 9.67 11.06
CA VAL A 27 -2.80 8.37 11.13
C VAL A 27 -4.27 8.55 11.53
N ARG A 28 -4.54 9.49 12.44
CA ARG A 28 -5.91 9.80 12.86
C ARG A 28 -6.76 10.32 11.70
N ASP A 29 -6.19 11.14 10.83
CA ASP A 29 -6.88 11.64 9.65
C ASP A 29 -7.30 10.49 8.75
N LEU A 30 -6.42 9.53 8.50
CA LEU A 30 -6.76 8.35 7.71
C LEU A 30 -7.81 7.49 8.42
N GLN A 31 -7.69 7.31 9.72
CA GLN A 31 -8.69 6.58 10.51
C GLN A 31 -10.09 7.18 10.30
N ASP A 32 -10.19 8.49 10.34
CA ASP A 32 -11.45 9.21 10.16
C ASP A 32 -11.98 9.07 8.74
N VAL A 33 -11.11 9.15 7.73
CA VAL A 33 -11.50 8.98 6.32
C VAL A 33 -12.11 7.59 6.09
N PHE A 34 -11.50 6.55 6.65
CA PHE A 34 -11.96 5.17 6.47
C PHE A 34 -13.10 4.80 7.41
N GLY A 35 -13.39 5.61 8.42
CA GLY A 35 -14.40 5.28 9.42
C GLY A 35 -14.01 4.12 10.31
N PHE A 36 -12.71 3.90 10.51
CA PHE A 36 -12.23 2.80 11.36
C PHE A 36 -12.38 3.16 12.84
N ALA A 37 -12.84 2.20 13.63
CA ALA A 37 -12.99 2.39 15.07
C ALA A 37 -11.64 2.58 15.77
N THR A 38 -10.56 2.01 15.22
CA THR A 38 -9.20 2.09 15.74
C THR A 38 -8.21 2.34 14.62
N PRO A 39 -6.99 2.82 14.90
CA PRO A 39 -5.97 3.02 13.87
C PRO A 39 -5.21 1.75 13.51
N GLN A 40 -5.56 0.59 14.06
CA GLN A 40 -4.74 -0.61 13.97
C GLN A 40 -4.52 -1.08 12.54
N ALA A 41 -5.54 -1.02 11.69
CA ALA A 41 -5.41 -1.42 10.29
C ALA A 41 -4.35 -0.58 9.57
N ILE A 42 -4.34 0.73 9.81
CA ILE A 42 -3.39 1.65 9.19
C ILE A 42 -1.96 1.34 9.66
N TYR A 43 -1.77 1.10 10.95
CA TYR A 43 -0.46 0.70 11.47
C TYR A 43 0.00 -0.63 10.87
N LYS A 44 -0.88 -1.61 10.71
CA LYS A 44 -0.54 -2.87 10.05
C LYS A 44 -0.11 -2.66 8.61
N TRP A 45 -0.77 -1.76 7.88
CA TRP A 45 -0.34 -1.41 6.53
C TRP A 45 1.08 -0.84 6.53
N GLN A 46 1.34 0.14 7.40
CA GLN A 46 2.65 0.81 7.47
C GLN A 46 3.77 -0.12 7.93
N GLN A 47 3.45 -1.11 8.74
CA GLN A 47 4.42 -2.11 9.21
C GLN A 47 4.66 -3.23 8.22
N GLY A 48 3.86 -3.32 7.15
CA GLY A 48 3.95 -4.42 6.19
C GLY A 48 3.36 -5.71 6.71
N ALA A 49 2.55 -5.67 7.77
CA ALA A 49 1.89 -6.84 8.34
C ALA A 49 0.64 -7.24 7.57
N ALA A 50 0.00 -6.29 6.90
CA ALA A 50 -1.17 -6.50 6.05
C ALA A 50 -1.20 -5.46 4.95
N LEU A 51 -1.83 -5.79 3.84
CA LEU A 51 -2.10 -4.82 2.77
C LEU A 51 -3.52 -4.30 2.89
N PRO A 52 -3.77 -3.04 2.47
CA PRO A 52 -5.14 -2.59 2.29
C PRO A 52 -5.87 -3.51 1.31
N THR A 53 -7.16 -3.71 1.52
CA THR A 53 -8.02 -4.34 0.51
C THR A 53 -8.06 -3.45 -0.73
N ILE A 54 -8.45 -3.99 -1.88
CA ILE A 54 -8.43 -3.23 -3.14
C ILE A 54 -9.31 -1.99 -3.05
N ASP A 55 -10.50 -2.09 -2.46
CA ASP A 55 -11.38 -0.95 -2.26
C ASP A 55 -10.77 0.12 -1.35
N ASN A 56 -10.13 -0.29 -0.27
CA ASN A 56 -9.42 0.63 0.62
C ASN A 56 -8.21 1.26 -0.09
N LEU A 57 -7.53 0.50 -0.94
CA LEU A 57 -6.38 1.00 -1.70
C LEU A 57 -6.81 2.12 -2.67
N VAL A 58 -7.96 1.97 -3.32
CA VAL A 58 -8.52 2.99 -4.21
C VAL A 58 -8.82 4.28 -3.44
N VAL A 59 -9.44 4.17 -2.26
CA VAL A 59 -9.71 5.33 -1.40
C VAL A 59 -8.41 5.96 -0.92
N LEU A 60 -7.44 5.14 -0.51
CA LEU A 60 -6.15 5.62 -0.04
C LEU A 60 -5.42 6.42 -1.13
N ALA A 61 -5.41 5.92 -2.36
CA ALA A 61 -4.79 6.62 -3.49
C ALA A 61 -5.45 7.98 -3.73
N ALA A 62 -6.78 8.04 -3.67
CA ALA A 62 -7.52 9.28 -3.82
C ALA A 62 -7.20 10.28 -2.72
N VAL A 63 -7.15 9.85 -1.47
CA VAL A 63 -6.86 10.71 -0.32
C VAL A 63 -5.43 11.22 -0.35
N LEU A 64 -4.49 10.35 -0.72
CA LEU A 64 -3.08 10.72 -0.85
C LEU A 64 -2.78 11.49 -2.14
N GLN A 65 -3.73 11.58 -3.06
CA GLN A 65 -3.60 12.23 -4.37
C GLN A 65 -2.46 11.62 -5.20
N VAL A 66 -2.38 10.32 -5.19
CA VAL A 66 -1.41 9.53 -5.95
C VAL A 66 -2.13 8.43 -6.74
N ARG A 67 -1.41 7.77 -7.63
CA ARG A 67 -1.91 6.60 -8.35
C ARG A 67 -1.73 5.35 -7.50
N LEU A 68 -2.50 4.30 -7.79
CA LEU A 68 -2.33 3.00 -7.14
C LEU A 68 -0.89 2.51 -7.28
N ASP A 69 -0.31 2.67 -8.48
CA ASP A 69 1.05 2.24 -8.76
C ASP A 69 2.10 2.98 -7.92
N ASP A 70 1.77 4.20 -7.47
CA ASP A 70 2.68 4.97 -6.63
C ASP A 70 2.73 4.45 -5.19
N ILE A 71 1.71 3.71 -4.77
CA ILE A 71 1.62 3.15 -3.42
C ILE A 71 2.34 1.81 -3.34
N LEU A 72 2.08 0.93 -4.30
CA LEU A 72 2.58 -0.43 -4.28
C LEU A 72 4.04 -0.48 -4.69
N VAL A 73 4.85 -1.14 -3.88
CA VAL A 73 6.25 -1.43 -4.21
C VAL A 73 6.34 -2.90 -4.58
N THR A 74 6.86 -3.17 -5.76
CA THR A 74 7.00 -4.54 -6.25
C THR A 74 8.46 -4.90 -6.41
N ASP A 75 8.71 -6.20 -6.34
CA ASP A 75 10.02 -6.78 -6.61
C ASP A 75 9.81 -7.96 -7.57
N THR A 76 10.88 -8.37 -8.22
CA THR A 76 10.86 -9.55 -9.09
C THR A 76 11.48 -10.72 -8.35
N ALA A 77 10.63 -11.52 -7.68
CA ALA A 77 11.09 -12.65 -6.89
C ALA A 77 11.02 -13.98 -7.63
N VAL A 78 10.23 -14.07 -8.69
CA VAL A 78 9.96 -15.33 -9.39
C VAL A 78 10.21 -15.15 -10.88
N GLN A 79 10.95 -16.10 -11.46
CA GLN A 79 11.12 -16.21 -12.90
C GLN A 79 10.50 -17.53 -13.34
N ILE A 80 9.64 -17.47 -14.34
CA ILE A 80 9.07 -18.65 -14.95
C ILE A 80 9.27 -18.61 -16.46
N GLN A 81 9.38 -19.78 -17.05
CA GLN A 81 9.40 -19.93 -18.49
C GLN A 81 7.98 -20.24 -18.95
N ILE A 82 7.49 -19.43 -19.89
CA ILE A 82 6.19 -19.66 -20.49
C ILE A 82 6.42 -20.34 -21.83
N SER A 83 5.80 -21.52 -22.00
CA SER A 83 5.78 -22.23 -23.27
C SER A 83 4.56 -21.78 -24.07
N ALA A 84 4.81 -21.44 -25.32
CA ALA A 84 3.75 -21.07 -26.23
C ALA A 84 2.95 -22.32 -26.70
#